data_99cbfd68f20904b0ab57e91b7e410e6f
#
_entry.id   99cbfd68f20904b0ab57e91b7e410e6f
#
_cell.length_a   1.000
_cell.length_b   1.000
_cell.length_c   1.000
_cell.angle_alpha   90.00
_cell.angle_beta   90.00
_cell.angle_gamma   90.00
#
_symmetry.space_group_name_H-M   'P 1'
#
loop_
_entity.id
_entity.type
_entity.pdbx_description
1 polymer ?
#
loop_
_entity_poly.entity_id
_entity_poly.type
_entity_poly.pdbx_seq_one_letter_code
_entity_poly.pdbx_strand_id
1 'polypeptide(L)'
;MNNKIPKAIQLFLTFIKIGAFTFGGGYAMLPLIQKEIVEKKHWITDNDILEIVAISESTPGPIAINAATFVGFRICGFWGALFATLGVVIPSYLIILIISFVLKEFQSIKIIQYAFNGIRAGVLALIIKALW
;
A
#
# COMPACT_ATOMS: atom_id res chain seq x y z
N MET A 1 -19.44 5.39 -23.19
CA MET A 1 -18.85 6.13 -22.06
C MET A 1 -19.22 5.61 -20.64
N ASN A 2 -20.13 4.64 -20.52
CA ASN A 2 -20.76 4.32 -19.22
C ASN A 2 -20.11 3.15 -18.42
N ASN A 3 -18.97 2.58 -18.84
CA ASN A 3 -18.41 1.40 -18.18
C ASN A 3 -17.15 1.68 -17.30
N LYS A 4 -16.69 2.93 -17.26
CA LYS A 4 -15.44 3.26 -16.52
C LYS A 4 -15.68 3.54 -15.03
N ILE A 5 -16.79 4.16 -14.67
CA ILE A 5 -17.10 4.47 -13.26
C ILE A 5 -17.36 3.22 -12.43
N PRO A 6 -18.21 2.25 -12.88
CA PRO A 6 -18.38 1.01 -12.12
C PRO A 6 -17.08 0.21 -12.00
N LYS A 7 -16.17 0.27 -12.99
CA LYS A 7 -14.87 -0.39 -12.93
C LYS A 7 -13.91 0.30 -11.97
N ALA A 8 -13.93 1.63 -11.87
CA ALA A 8 -13.18 2.41 -10.90
C ALA A 8 -13.60 2.10 -9.45
N ILE A 9 -14.90 1.95 -9.21
CA ILE A 9 -15.43 1.53 -7.89
C ILE A 9 -14.97 0.10 -7.53
N GLN A 10 -14.97 -0.81 -8.49
CA GLN A 10 -14.44 -2.16 -8.28
C GLN A 10 -12.94 -2.14 -7.97
N LEU A 11 -12.17 -1.26 -8.63
CA LEU A 11 -10.77 -1.02 -8.32
C LEU A 11 -10.61 -0.53 -6.88
N PHE A 12 -11.38 0.48 -6.48
CA PHE A 12 -11.37 1.01 -5.13
C PHE A 12 -11.59 -0.08 -4.07
N LEU A 13 -12.65 -0.87 -4.20
CA LEU A 13 -12.96 -1.97 -3.27
C LEU A 13 -11.86 -3.05 -3.25
N THR A 14 -11.29 -3.37 -4.40
CA THR A 14 -10.19 -4.33 -4.50
C THR A 14 -8.95 -3.80 -3.79
N PHE A 15 -8.59 -2.54 -4.01
CA PHE A 15 -7.42 -1.94 -3.39
C PHE A 15 -7.63 -1.61 -1.90
N ILE A 16 -8.85 -1.35 -1.43
CA ILE A 16 -9.16 -1.33 0.02
C ILE A 16 -8.81 -2.67 0.65
N LYS A 17 -9.23 -3.77 0.04
CA LYS A 17 -8.92 -5.11 0.53
C LYS A 17 -7.43 -5.36 0.54
N ILE A 18 -6.73 -5.06 -0.56
CA ILE A 18 -5.29 -5.22 -0.64
C ILE A 18 -4.58 -4.35 0.42
N GLY A 19 -4.92 -3.07 0.52
CA GLY A 19 -4.33 -2.14 1.49
C GLY A 19 -4.56 -2.52 2.96
N ALA A 20 -5.76 -3.02 3.28
CA ALA A 20 -6.10 -3.44 4.64
C ALA A 20 -5.37 -4.71 5.09
N PHE A 21 -5.07 -5.62 4.16
CA PHE A 21 -4.43 -6.91 4.46
C PHE A 21 -2.94 -6.96 4.12
N THR A 22 -2.35 -5.86 3.67
CA THR A 22 -0.91 -5.79 3.40
C THR A 22 -0.15 -5.34 4.65
N PHE A 23 0.44 -6.30 5.35
CA PHE A 23 1.38 -6.05 6.45
C PHE A 23 2.80 -6.32 5.96
N GLY A 24 3.72 -5.36 6.12
CA GLY A 24 5.13 -5.59 5.83
C GLY A 24 5.74 -4.83 4.66
N GLY A 25 5.08 -3.79 4.15
CA GLY A 25 5.63 -2.87 3.14
C GLY A 25 5.18 -3.15 1.70
N GLY A 26 5.63 -2.30 0.76
CA GLY A 26 5.13 -2.27 -0.60
C GLY A 26 5.33 -3.55 -1.42
N TYR A 27 6.42 -4.27 -1.19
CA TYR A 27 6.69 -5.56 -1.86
C TYR A 27 5.69 -6.66 -1.47
N ALA A 28 5.23 -6.68 -0.21
CA ALA A 28 4.24 -7.65 0.24
C ALA A 28 2.87 -7.49 -0.46
N MET A 29 2.64 -6.34 -1.08
CA MET A 29 1.42 -6.05 -1.84
C MET A 29 1.42 -6.68 -3.23
N LEU A 30 2.58 -6.88 -3.86
CA LEU A 30 2.68 -7.38 -5.23
C LEU A 30 2.04 -8.76 -5.42
N PRO A 31 2.26 -9.78 -4.56
CA PRO A 31 1.56 -11.05 -4.64
C PRO A 31 0.04 -10.93 -4.48
N LEU A 32 -0.42 -9.96 -3.65
CA LEU A 32 -1.86 -9.73 -3.48
C LEU A 32 -2.47 -9.06 -4.71
N ILE A 33 -1.74 -8.13 -5.35
CA ILE A 33 -2.14 -7.53 -6.64
C ILE A 33 -2.24 -8.62 -7.70
N GLN A 34 -1.22 -9.49 -7.83
CA GLN A 34 -1.23 -10.60 -8.79
C GLN A 34 -2.44 -11.49 -8.55
N LYS A 35 -2.64 -11.97 -7.34
CA LYS A 35 -3.78 -12.84 -7.00
C LYS A 35 -5.14 -12.22 -7.27
N GLU A 36 -5.37 -10.96 -6.86
CA GLU A 36 -6.69 -10.33 -6.98
C GLU A 36 -6.95 -9.78 -8.39
N ILE A 37 -5.95 -9.25 -9.08
CA ILE A 37 -6.14 -8.50 -10.33
C ILE A 37 -5.82 -9.35 -11.56
N VAL A 38 -4.77 -10.20 -11.50
CA VAL A 38 -4.42 -11.10 -12.60
C VAL A 38 -5.24 -12.38 -12.52
N GLU A 39 -5.10 -13.15 -11.43
CA GLU A 39 -5.67 -14.49 -11.34
C GLU A 39 -7.20 -14.49 -11.22
N LYS A 40 -7.78 -13.61 -10.37
CA LYS A 40 -9.23 -13.61 -10.11
C LYS A 40 -10.02 -12.74 -11.08
N LYS A 41 -9.50 -11.56 -11.40
CA LYS A 41 -10.25 -10.57 -12.19
C LYS A 41 -9.82 -10.53 -13.65
N HIS A 42 -8.67 -11.07 -13.99
CA HIS A 42 -8.09 -11.05 -15.34
C HIS A 42 -8.08 -9.65 -15.97
N TRP A 43 -7.78 -8.64 -15.17
CA TRP A 43 -7.76 -7.25 -15.64
C TRP A 43 -6.43 -6.85 -16.27
N ILE A 44 -5.34 -7.51 -15.88
CA ILE A 44 -3.99 -7.36 -16.41
C ILE A 44 -3.33 -8.75 -16.51
N THR A 45 -2.19 -8.81 -17.19
CA THR A 45 -1.40 -10.04 -17.36
C THR A 45 -0.23 -10.12 -16.39
N ASP A 46 0.41 -11.30 -16.28
CA ASP A 46 1.64 -11.46 -15.49
C ASP A 46 2.78 -10.59 -15.99
N ASN A 47 2.89 -10.37 -17.30
CA ASN A 47 3.89 -9.46 -17.87
C ASN A 47 3.68 -8.02 -17.41
N ASP A 48 2.44 -7.59 -17.23
CA ASP A 48 2.12 -6.26 -16.72
C ASP A 48 2.60 -6.09 -15.27
N ILE A 49 2.64 -7.17 -14.47
CA ILE A 49 3.16 -7.13 -13.09
C ILE A 49 4.66 -6.77 -13.07
N LEU A 50 5.46 -7.33 -13.97
CA LEU A 50 6.87 -6.99 -14.08
C LEU A 50 7.10 -5.51 -14.42
N GLU A 51 6.28 -4.98 -15.33
CA GLU A 51 6.30 -3.56 -15.70
C GLU A 51 5.89 -2.67 -14.52
N ILE A 52 4.85 -3.07 -13.77
CA ILE A 52 4.39 -2.38 -12.56
C ILE A 52 5.49 -2.31 -11.49
N VAL A 53 6.21 -3.41 -11.27
CA VAL A 53 7.34 -3.46 -10.33
C VAL A 53 8.42 -2.48 -10.76
N ALA A 54 8.88 -2.58 -12.01
CA ALA A 54 9.94 -1.73 -12.54
C ALA A 54 9.60 -0.22 -12.43
N ILE A 55 8.37 0.17 -12.79
CA ILE A 55 7.92 1.56 -12.70
C ILE A 55 7.77 2.01 -11.25
N SER A 56 7.23 1.13 -10.38
CA SER A 56 7.03 1.45 -8.98
C SER A 56 8.34 1.65 -8.21
N GLU A 57 9.40 0.93 -8.60
CA GLU A 57 10.74 1.09 -8.04
C GLU A 57 11.46 2.33 -8.58
N SER A 58 11.24 2.66 -9.85
CA SER A 58 11.85 3.82 -10.49
C SER A 58 11.20 5.14 -10.08
N THR A 59 9.98 5.10 -9.52
CA THR A 59 9.23 6.28 -9.13
C THR A 59 9.50 6.61 -7.66
N PRO A 60 9.94 7.83 -7.31
CA PRO A 60 10.12 8.22 -5.91
C PRO A 60 8.81 8.14 -5.14
N GLY A 61 8.76 7.31 -4.08
CA GLY A 61 7.58 7.15 -3.23
C GLY A 61 7.34 5.72 -2.78
N PRO A 62 6.28 5.50 -1.98
CA PRO A 62 5.94 4.16 -1.52
C PRO A 62 5.53 3.26 -2.69
N ILE A 63 6.21 2.13 -2.86
CA ILE A 63 5.95 1.14 -3.93
C ILE A 63 4.47 0.75 -4.00
N ALA A 64 3.82 0.57 -2.85
CA ALA A 64 2.40 0.24 -2.77
C ALA A 64 1.49 1.28 -3.45
N ILE A 65 1.77 2.56 -3.22
CA ILE A 65 1.00 3.68 -3.81
C ILE A 65 1.30 3.78 -5.31
N ASN A 66 2.58 3.69 -5.69
CA ASN A 66 3.00 3.75 -7.08
C ASN A 66 2.36 2.60 -7.89
N ALA A 67 2.43 1.37 -7.38
CA ALA A 67 1.81 0.19 -8.00
C ALA A 67 0.29 0.34 -8.12
N ALA A 68 -0.41 0.78 -7.07
CA ALA A 68 -1.85 0.97 -7.11
C ALA A 68 -2.25 2.03 -8.15
N THR A 69 -1.52 3.16 -8.18
CA THR A 69 -1.75 4.24 -9.14
C THR A 69 -1.56 3.76 -10.57
N PHE A 70 -0.48 3.04 -10.83
CA PHE A 70 -0.16 2.54 -12.17
C PHE A 70 -1.17 1.48 -12.65
N VAL A 71 -1.48 0.50 -11.81
CA VAL A 71 -2.52 -0.52 -12.09
C VAL A 71 -3.85 0.15 -12.38
N GLY A 72 -4.26 1.08 -11.53
CA GLY A 72 -5.50 1.81 -11.70
C GLY A 72 -5.55 2.59 -13.00
N PHE A 73 -4.47 3.28 -13.34
CA PHE A 73 -4.35 4.03 -14.60
C PHE A 73 -4.44 3.12 -15.82
N ARG A 74 -3.75 1.98 -15.81
CA ARG A 74 -3.75 1.01 -16.91
C ARG A 74 -5.14 0.42 -17.18
N ILE A 75 -5.92 0.18 -16.12
CA ILE A 75 -7.24 -0.45 -16.24
C ILE A 75 -8.33 0.58 -16.61
N CYS A 76 -8.33 1.76 -16.02
CA CYS A 76 -9.44 2.71 -16.13
C CYS A 76 -9.00 4.18 -16.32
N GLY A 77 -7.71 4.42 -16.66
CA GLY A 77 -7.16 5.76 -16.84
C GLY A 77 -7.14 6.56 -15.54
N PHE A 78 -7.27 7.87 -15.63
CA PHE A 78 -7.18 8.80 -14.49
C PHE A 78 -8.10 8.41 -13.31
N TRP A 79 -9.35 8.08 -13.57
CA TRP A 79 -10.29 7.66 -12.53
C TRP A 79 -9.90 6.35 -11.88
N GLY A 80 -9.34 5.42 -12.65
CA GLY A 80 -8.79 4.18 -12.10
C GLY A 80 -7.62 4.43 -11.16
N ALA A 81 -6.68 5.30 -11.56
CA ALA A 81 -5.54 5.69 -10.73
C ALA A 81 -6.01 6.32 -9.41
N LEU A 82 -6.93 7.30 -9.48
CA LEU A 82 -7.46 7.99 -8.31
C LEU A 82 -8.10 7.01 -7.31
N PHE A 83 -9.04 6.19 -7.80
CA PHE A 83 -9.78 5.26 -6.94
C PHE A 83 -8.91 4.13 -6.39
N ALA A 84 -7.96 3.59 -7.16
CA ALA A 84 -7.04 2.57 -6.68
C ALA A 84 -6.11 3.12 -5.58
N THR A 85 -5.56 4.31 -5.79
CA THR A 85 -4.70 5.00 -4.80
C THR A 85 -5.45 5.31 -3.51
N LEU A 86 -6.65 5.87 -3.60
CA LEU A 86 -7.49 6.10 -2.43
C LEU A 86 -7.84 4.80 -1.70
N GLY A 87 -8.08 3.72 -2.44
CA GLY A 87 -8.35 2.41 -1.88
C GLY A 87 -7.21 1.88 -1.01
N VAL A 88 -5.95 2.09 -1.40
CA VAL A 88 -4.78 1.69 -0.60
C VAL A 88 -4.55 2.61 0.59
N VAL A 89 -4.73 3.92 0.41
CA VAL A 89 -4.38 4.92 1.43
C VAL A 89 -5.41 4.95 2.58
N ILE A 90 -6.69 4.87 2.27
CA ILE A 90 -7.76 5.03 3.27
C ILE A 90 -7.67 4.02 4.42
N PRO A 91 -7.56 2.70 4.20
CA PRO A 91 -7.47 1.76 5.31
C PRO A 91 -6.24 2.01 6.18
N SER A 92 -5.08 2.25 5.58
CA SER A 92 -3.85 2.55 6.31
C SER A 92 -3.97 3.83 7.14
N TYR A 93 -4.55 4.87 6.58
CA TYR A 93 -4.81 6.13 7.27
C TYR A 93 -5.75 5.94 8.47
N LEU A 94 -6.85 5.21 8.29
CA LEU A 94 -7.82 4.96 9.35
C LEU A 94 -7.21 4.13 10.50
N ILE A 95 -6.44 3.10 10.18
CA ILE A 95 -5.75 2.26 11.17
C ILE A 95 -4.77 3.12 11.99
N ILE A 96 -3.93 3.92 11.32
CA ILE A 96 -2.96 4.79 11.98
C ILE A 96 -3.68 5.85 12.84
N LEU A 97 -4.80 6.40 12.35
CA LEU A 97 -5.60 7.37 13.09
C LEU A 97 -6.13 6.76 14.40
N ILE A 98 -6.73 5.57 14.33
CA ILE A 98 -7.23 4.86 15.52
C ILE A 98 -6.08 4.55 16.50
N ILE A 99 -4.97 4.02 16.00
CA ILE A 99 -3.78 3.74 16.82
C ILE A 99 -3.24 5.01 17.47
N SER A 100 -3.25 6.14 16.78
CA SER A 100 -2.78 7.42 17.32
C SER A 100 -3.60 7.89 18.53
N PHE A 101 -4.93 7.71 18.50
CA PHE A 101 -5.78 8.03 19.66
C PHE A 101 -5.46 7.13 20.85
N VAL A 102 -5.35 5.82 20.62
CA VAL A 102 -5.01 4.85 21.67
C VAL A 102 -3.63 5.11 22.24
N LEU A 103 -2.63 5.33 21.38
CA LEU A 103 -1.26 5.57 21.83
C LEU A 103 -1.09 6.85 22.69
N LYS A 104 -1.87 7.89 22.46
CA LYS A 104 -1.81 9.11 23.26
C LYS A 104 -2.07 8.85 24.75
N GLU A 105 -3.02 7.97 25.07
CA GLU A 105 -3.31 7.61 26.46
C GLU A 105 -2.25 6.70 27.08
N PHE A 106 -1.60 5.87 26.26
CA PHE A 106 -0.62 4.89 26.73
C PHE A 106 0.84 5.37 26.70
N GLN A 107 1.13 6.53 26.10
CA GLN A 107 2.50 7.08 26.01
C GLN A 107 3.14 7.34 27.38
N SER A 108 2.35 7.51 28.45
CA SER A 108 2.82 7.68 29.84
C SER A 108 3.33 6.37 30.47
N ILE A 109 3.01 5.22 29.89
CA ILE A 109 3.39 3.92 30.43
C ILE A 109 4.86 3.63 30.11
N LYS A 110 5.67 3.44 31.15
CA LYS A 110 7.13 3.22 31.05
C LYS A 110 7.51 2.06 30.11
N ILE A 111 6.74 0.98 30.09
CA ILE A 111 6.98 -0.18 29.22
C ILE A 111 6.87 0.21 27.74
N ILE A 112 5.88 1.03 27.40
CA ILE A 112 5.67 1.51 26.02
C ILE A 112 6.80 2.46 25.61
N GLN A 113 7.25 3.33 26.54
CA GLN A 113 8.40 4.21 26.28
C GLN A 113 9.69 3.41 26.01
N TYR A 114 9.94 2.36 26.79
CA TYR A 114 11.10 1.48 26.57
C TYR A 114 11.01 0.73 25.24
N ALA A 115 9.83 0.26 24.86
CA ALA A 115 9.61 -0.39 23.57
C ALA A 115 9.90 0.57 22.40
N PHE A 116 9.39 1.81 22.45
CA PHE A 116 9.66 2.82 21.43
C PHE A 116 11.15 3.21 21.35
N ASN A 117 11.82 3.31 22.48
CA ASN A 117 13.26 3.61 22.51
C ASN A 117 14.07 2.45 21.88
N GLY A 118 13.69 1.21 22.16
CA GLY A 118 14.29 0.03 21.52
C GLY A 118 14.09 0.01 20.01
N ILE A 119 12.86 0.31 19.55
CA ILE A 119 12.55 0.37 18.11
C ILE A 119 13.36 1.48 17.42
N ARG A 120 13.47 2.66 18.03
CA ARG A 120 14.28 3.77 17.47
C ARG A 120 15.75 3.39 17.32
N ALA A 121 16.34 2.76 18.36
CA ALA A 121 17.72 2.27 18.29
C ALA A 121 17.90 1.20 17.21
N GLY A 122 16.95 0.26 17.09
CA GLY A 122 16.95 -0.77 16.05
C GLY A 122 16.86 -0.19 14.63
N VAL A 123 15.98 0.79 14.40
CA VAL A 123 15.87 1.47 13.10
C VAL A 123 17.16 2.18 12.73
N LEU A 124 17.79 2.89 13.67
CA LEU A 124 19.09 3.53 13.45
C LEU A 124 20.17 2.50 13.06
N ALA A 125 20.25 1.38 13.77
CA ALA A 125 21.19 0.32 13.45
C ALA A 125 20.97 -0.28 12.05
N LEU A 126 19.70 -0.47 11.63
CA LEU A 126 19.36 -0.93 10.28
C LEU A 126 19.74 0.07 9.19
N ILE A 127 19.53 1.37 9.44
CA ILE A 127 19.95 2.43 8.50
C ILE A 127 21.48 2.44 8.34
N ILE A 128 22.23 2.38 9.46
CA ILE A 128 23.70 2.33 9.42
C ILE A 128 24.17 1.07 8.66
N LYS A 129 23.54 -0.07 8.92
CA LYS A 129 23.85 -1.33 8.22
C LYS A 129 23.58 -1.26 6.71
N ALA A 130 22.57 -0.50 6.29
CA ALA A 130 22.25 -0.34 4.87
C ALA A 130 23.22 0.60 4.13
N LEU A 131 24.00 1.41 4.87
CA LEU A 131 25.01 2.31 4.32
C LEU A 131 26.39 1.65 4.17
N TRP A 132 26.56 0.46 4.75
CA TRP A 132 27.80 -0.35 4.75
C TRP A 132 27.62 -1.56 3.85
#